data_14c4f684467c5df37d1e9f39be71f847
#
_entry.id   14c4f684467c5df37d1e9f39be71f847
#
_cell.length_a   1.000
_cell.length_b   1.000
_cell.length_c   1.000
_cell.angle_alpha   90.00
_cell.angle_beta   90.00
_cell.angle_gamma   90.00
#
_symmetry.space_group_name_H-M   'P 1'
#
loop_
_entity.id
_entity.type
_entity.pdbx_description
1 polymer ?
#
loop_
_entity_poly.entity_id
_entity_poly.type
_entity_poly.pdbx_seq_one_letter_code
_entity_poly.pdbx_strand_id
1 'polypeptide(L)'
;ACGKNKKPGLGLSIAIGEREQALDAALKLQRQYRDQIVKGLEWIKKQGAEQLNSIQYLYSEDKVLKSVMGTIASIGLSVELLDDSKPVIGLSRLHKDIKISGRTTREMVERGVNLGRALQDSSNNFGGSGGGHDIAAGAMIPYEFKDNFLHLVDEMVEYQLTND
;
A
#
# COMPACT_ATOMS: atom_id res chain seq x y z
N ALA A 1 -15.83 -0.15 1.25
CA ALA A 1 -15.64 -1.21 2.27
C ALA A 1 -15.86 -2.60 1.71
N CYS A 2 -16.99 -2.89 1.02
CA CYS A 2 -17.35 -4.25 0.56
C CYS A 2 -16.29 -4.88 -0.36
N GLY A 3 -15.81 -4.17 -1.38
CA GLY A 3 -14.77 -4.68 -2.29
C GLY A 3 -13.43 -4.94 -1.58
N LYS A 4 -12.96 -4.01 -0.74
CA LYS A 4 -11.73 -4.15 0.05
C LYS A 4 -11.75 -5.36 1.01
N ASN A 5 -12.94 -5.74 1.48
CA ASN A 5 -13.14 -6.90 2.38
C ASN A 5 -13.59 -8.18 1.64
N LYS A 6 -13.39 -8.25 0.31
CA LYS A 6 -13.73 -9.42 -0.51
C LYS A 6 -15.22 -9.84 -0.43
N LYS A 7 -16.13 -8.89 -0.20
CA LYS A 7 -17.59 -9.08 -0.18
C LYS A 7 -18.29 -8.16 -1.20
N PRO A 8 -17.95 -8.21 -2.50
CA PRO A 8 -18.55 -7.34 -3.50
C PRO A 8 -20.06 -7.61 -3.68
N GLY A 9 -20.50 -8.86 -3.51
CA GLY A 9 -21.92 -9.23 -3.57
C GLY A 9 -22.78 -8.46 -2.58
N LEU A 10 -22.27 -8.20 -1.36
CA LEU A 10 -22.99 -7.38 -0.38
C LEU A 10 -23.21 -5.93 -0.87
N GLY A 11 -22.23 -5.36 -1.55
CA GLY A 11 -22.37 -4.04 -2.16
C GLY A 11 -23.41 -4.04 -3.30
N LEU A 12 -23.46 -5.11 -4.08
CA LEU A 12 -24.44 -5.30 -5.15
C LEU A 12 -25.85 -5.45 -4.59
N SER A 13 -26.06 -6.28 -3.55
CA SER A 13 -27.36 -6.43 -2.87
C SER A 13 -27.94 -5.08 -2.44
N ILE A 14 -27.11 -4.22 -1.85
CA ILE A 14 -27.55 -2.86 -1.46
C ILE A 14 -27.90 -2.01 -2.69
N ALA A 15 -27.11 -2.10 -3.76
CA ALA A 15 -27.35 -1.33 -4.99
C ALA A 15 -28.67 -1.69 -5.68
N ILE A 16 -29.09 -2.97 -5.62
CA ILE A 16 -30.36 -3.44 -6.16
C ILE A 16 -31.56 -3.29 -5.21
N GLY A 17 -31.35 -2.66 -4.02
CA GLY A 17 -32.46 -2.23 -3.15
C GLY A 17 -32.66 -3.03 -1.87
N GLU A 18 -31.82 -4.03 -1.57
CA GLU A 18 -31.89 -4.74 -0.30
C GLU A 18 -31.44 -3.83 0.84
N ARG A 19 -32.36 -3.44 1.74
CA ARG A 19 -32.15 -2.40 2.75
C ARG A 19 -31.97 -2.91 4.17
N GLU A 20 -32.45 -4.10 4.48
CA GLU A 20 -32.43 -4.62 5.86
C GLU A 20 -31.10 -5.33 6.17
N GLN A 21 -31.02 -6.62 5.89
CA GLN A 21 -29.87 -7.44 6.28
C GLN A 21 -28.58 -7.04 5.57
N ALA A 22 -28.65 -6.67 4.28
CA ALA A 22 -27.46 -6.29 3.53
C ALA A 22 -26.90 -4.94 4.01
N LEU A 23 -27.76 -3.98 4.36
CA LEU A 23 -27.31 -2.70 4.88
C LEU A 23 -26.63 -2.86 6.24
N ASP A 24 -27.25 -3.60 7.17
CA ASP A 24 -26.67 -3.86 8.50
C ASP A 24 -25.32 -4.59 8.40
N ALA A 25 -25.22 -5.59 7.54
CA ALA A 25 -23.97 -6.32 7.28
C ALA A 25 -22.90 -5.39 6.69
N ALA A 26 -23.27 -4.49 5.80
CA ALA A 26 -22.33 -3.52 5.20
C ALA A 26 -21.86 -2.48 6.21
N LEU A 27 -22.73 -1.98 7.07
CA LEU A 27 -22.37 -1.04 8.14
C LEU A 27 -21.43 -1.69 9.16
N LYS A 28 -21.68 -2.95 9.53
CA LYS A 28 -20.77 -3.73 10.39
C LYS A 28 -19.39 -3.88 9.74
N LEU A 29 -19.36 -4.23 8.47
CA LEU A 29 -18.13 -4.38 7.71
C LEU A 29 -17.37 -3.04 7.57
N GLN A 30 -18.09 -1.92 7.40
CA GLN A 30 -17.51 -0.59 7.36
C GLN A 30 -16.86 -0.21 8.69
N ARG A 31 -17.53 -0.49 9.82
CA ARG A 31 -16.96 -0.25 11.17
C ARG A 31 -15.68 -1.06 11.35
N GLN A 32 -15.72 -2.36 11.07
CA GLN A 32 -14.55 -3.23 11.15
C GLN A 32 -13.37 -2.73 10.29
N TYR A 33 -13.64 -2.26 9.07
CA TYR A 33 -12.62 -1.71 8.19
C TYR A 33 -12.03 -0.41 8.76
N ARG A 34 -12.86 0.47 9.31
CA ARG A 34 -12.41 1.69 10.00
C ARG A 34 -11.51 1.38 11.19
N ASP A 35 -11.92 0.42 12.03
CA ASP A 35 -11.14 -0.01 13.19
C ASP A 35 -9.75 -0.54 12.79
N GLN A 36 -9.67 -1.27 11.67
CA GLN A 36 -8.39 -1.74 11.14
C GLN A 36 -7.50 -0.58 10.65
N ILE A 37 -8.09 0.44 10.05
CA ILE A 37 -7.33 1.65 9.65
C ILE A 37 -6.80 2.37 10.89
N VAL A 38 -7.63 2.59 11.91
CA VAL A 38 -7.20 3.25 13.16
C VAL A 38 -6.04 2.50 13.81
N LYS A 39 -6.18 1.18 13.99
CA LYS A 39 -5.10 0.32 14.52
C LYS A 39 -3.83 0.39 13.68
N GLY A 40 -3.96 0.43 12.36
CA GLY A 40 -2.83 0.55 11.46
C GLY A 40 -2.11 1.91 11.58
N LEU A 41 -2.85 3.01 11.74
CA LEU A 41 -2.27 4.34 11.96
C LEU A 41 -1.61 4.46 13.34
N GLU A 42 -2.22 3.90 14.39
CA GLU A 42 -1.60 3.81 15.72
C GLU A 42 -0.29 3.01 15.67
N TRP A 43 -0.26 1.93 14.89
CA TRP A 43 0.94 1.14 14.66
C TRP A 43 2.02 1.96 13.95
N ILE A 44 1.70 2.71 12.87
CA ILE A 44 2.66 3.63 12.21
C ILE A 44 3.18 4.66 13.20
N LYS A 45 2.30 5.30 13.96
CA LYS A 45 2.67 6.31 14.96
C LYS A 45 3.66 5.78 16.00
N LYS A 46 3.54 4.50 16.37
CA LYS A 46 4.39 3.86 17.38
C LYS A 46 5.72 3.36 16.82
N GLN A 47 5.71 2.80 15.60
CA GLN A 47 6.89 2.13 15.02
C GLN A 47 7.68 3.06 14.08
N GLY A 48 7.01 4.02 13.44
CA GLY A 48 7.57 4.78 12.33
C GLY A 48 7.68 3.95 11.04
N ALA A 49 8.30 4.54 10.03
CA ALA A 49 8.75 3.86 8.82
C ALA A 49 10.28 3.71 8.84
N GLU A 50 10.76 2.61 8.32
CA GLU A 50 12.19 2.44 8.06
C GLU A 50 12.59 3.26 6.84
N GLN A 51 13.77 3.88 6.89
CA GLN A 51 14.24 4.83 5.88
C GLN A 51 15.32 4.23 5.01
N LEU A 52 15.20 4.42 3.69
CA LEU A 52 16.28 4.29 2.73
C LEU A 52 16.60 5.68 2.14
N ASN A 53 17.46 5.76 1.11
CA ASN A 53 17.88 7.04 0.56
C ASN A 53 16.71 7.81 -0.04
N SER A 54 15.96 7.18 -0.94
CA SER A 54 14.91 7.81 -1.75
C SER A 54 13.50 7.30 -1.44
N ILE A 55 13.36 6.24 -0.65
CA ILE A 55 12.08 5.70 -0.18
C ILE A 55 12.05 5.49 1.33
N GLN A 56 10.86 5.30 1.87
CA GLN A 56 10.62 4.76 3.20
C GLN A 56 9.71 3.53 3.12
N TYR A 57 9.81 2.61 4.08
CA TYR A 57 8.98 1.42 4.02
C TYR A 57 8.37 1.01 5.37
N LEU A 58 7.25 0.31 5.29
CA LEU A 58 6.49 -0.23 6.40
C LEU A 58 6.43 -1.75 6.26
N TYR A 59 6.96 -2.50 7.22
CA TYR A 59 6.85 -3.95 7.26
C TYR A 59 6.17 -4.38 8.55
N SER A 60 4.92 -4.80 8.46
CA SER A 60 4.10 -5.12 9.63
C SER A 60 4.07 -6.60 9.99
N GLU A 61 4.71 -7.48 9.18
CA GLU A 61 4.48 -8.93 9.24
C GLU A 61 2.97 -9.21 9.19
N ASP A 62 2.37 -9.63 10.32
CA ASP A 62 0.93 -9.92 10.44
C ASP A 62 0.18 -8.91 11.35
N LYS A 63 0.86 -7.86 11.86
CA LYS A 63 0.26 -6.88 12.78
C LYS A 63 -0.77 -5.98 12.12
N VAL A 64 -0.67 -5.77 10.82
CA VAL A 64 -1.59 -4.97 10.02
C VAL A 64 -2.16 -5.80 8.89
N LEU A 65 -3.49 -5.74 8.69
CA LEU A 65 -4.12 -6.46 7.58
C LEU A 65 -3.62 -5.95 6.23
N LYS A 66 -3.21 -6.87 5.37
CA LYS A 66 -2.73 -6.60 3.98
C LYS A 66 -3.74 -5.81 3.12
N SER A 67 -5.01 -5.81 3.48
CA SER A 67 -6.05 -5.05 2.76
C SER A 67 -6.06 -3.55 3.11
N VAL A 68 -5.48 -3.15 4.24
CA VAL A 68 -5.43 -1.75 4.68
C VAL A 68 -4.05 -1.10 4.52
N MET A 69 -2.98 -1.87 4.27
CA MET A 69 -1.61 -1.35 4.18
C MET A 69 -1.50 -0.13 3.25
N GLY A 70 -1.95 -0.23 2.01
CA GLY A 70 -1.92 0.90 1.09
C GLY A 70 -2.82 2.08 1.51
N THR A 71 -3.89 1.82 2.27
CA THR A 71 -4.77 2.88 2.78
C THR A 71 -4.11 3.64 3.93
N ILE A 72 -3.49 2.92 4.89
CA ILE A 72 -2.81 3.58 6.01
C ILE A 72 -1.53 4.30 5.56
N ALA A 73 -0.83 3.79 4.53
CA ALA A 73 0.28 4.50 3.91
C ALA A 73 -0.18 5.83 3.28
N SER A 74 -1.28 5.83 2.51
CA SER A 74 -1.84 7.07 1.95
C SER A 74 -2.27 8.06 3.03
N ILE A 75 -2.97 7.60 4.07
CA ILE A 75 -3.41 8.48 5.17
C ILE A 75 -2.18 8.97 5.95
N GLY A 76 -1.21 8.09 6.24
CA GLY A 76 0.01 8.44 6.96
C GLY A 76 0.80 9.56 6.28
N LEU A 77 0.89 9.55 4.94
CA LEU A 77 1.46 10.66 4.18
C LEU A 77 0.61 11.95 4.30
N SER A 78 -0.72 11.83 4.19
CA SER A 78 -1.59 13.03 4.20
C SER A 78 -1.75 13.72 5.55
N VAL A 79 -1.39 13.04 6.66
CA VAL A 79 -1.45 13.58 8.02
C VAL A 79 -0.06 13.70 8.68
N GLU A 80 0.99 13.67 7.86
CA GLU A 80 2.39 13.88 8.28
C GLU A 80 2.89 12.89 9.37
N LEU A 81 2.31 11.69 9.42
CA LEU A 81 2.82 10.57 10.21
C LEU A 81 4.01 9.87 9.53
N LEU A 82 4.16 10.09 8.24
CA LEU A 82 5.21 9.59 7.37
C LEU A 82 5.83 10.77 6.62
N ASP A 83 7.08 10.62 6.22
CA ASP A 83 7.79 11.64 5.45
C ASP A 83 7.15 11.77 4.05
N ASP A 84 6.56 12.91 3.75
CA ASP A 84 5.89 13.19 2.47
C ASP A 84 6.86 13.47 1.33
N SER A 85 8.13 13.72 1.63
CA SER A 85 9.22 13.88 0.66
C SER A 85 9.75 12.57 0.09
N LYS A 86 9.24 11.41 0.56
CA LYS A 86 9.63 10.07 0.10
C LYS A 86 8.41 9.19 -0.17
N PRO A 87 8.42 8.39 -1.25
CA PRO A 87 7.45 7.33 -1.43
C PRO A 87 7.46 6.32 -0.28
N VAL A 88 6.27 5.80 0.06
CA VAL A 88 6.09 4.76 1.08
C VAL A 88 5.83 3.41 0.43
N ILE A 89 6.64 2.42 0.78
CA ILE A 89 6.50 1.04 0.33
C ILE A 89 5.98 0.18 1.48
N GLY A 90 4.69 -0.11 1.48
CA GLY A 90 4.05 -0.96 2.47
C GLY A 90 4.15 -2.44 2.09
N LEU A 91 4.71 -3.24 2.98
CA LEU A 91 5.00 -4.66 2.80
C LEU A 91 4.10 -5.51 3.69
N SER A 92 3.50 -6.55 3.13
CA SER A 92 2.66 -7.51 3.85
C SER A 92 2.97 -8.94 3.44
N ARG A 93 3.34 -9.80 4.37
CA ARG A 93 3.66 -11.19 4.08
C ARG A 93 2.43 -11.98 3.64
N LEU A 94 2.59 -12.84 2.63
CA LEU A 94 1.55 -13.68 2.07
C LEU A 94 2.13 -15.09 1.77
N HIS A 95 2.22 -15.95 2.79
CA HIS A 95 2.85 -17.27 2.69
C HIS A 95 4.31 -17.19 2.20
N LYS A 96 4.55 -17.63 0.95
CA LYS A 96 5.88 -17.60 0.31
C LYS A 96 6.18 -16.29 -0.38
N ASP A 97 5.19 -15.42 -0.52
CA ASP A 97 5.29 -14.16 -1.24
C ASP A 97 5.18 -12.97 -0.28
N ILE A 98 5.50 -11.80 -0.80
CA ILE A 98 5.24 -10.54 -0.16
C ILE A 98 4.39 -9.66 -1.09
N LYS A 99 3.31 -9.14 -0.54
CA LYS A 99 2.47 -8.17 -1.22
C LYS A 99 2.97 -6.77 -0.91
N ILE A 100 3.17 -5.99 -1.94
CA ILE A 100 3.69 -4.63 -1.89
C ILE A 100 2.59 -3.64 -2.25
N SER A 101 2.57 -2.49 -1.57
CA SER A 101 1.67 -1.37 -1.82
C SER A 101 2.46 -0.08 -1.76
N GLY A 102 2.81 0.49 -2.91
CA GLY A 102 3.50 1.79 -3.01
C GLY A 102 2.50 2.94 -2.99
N ARG A 103 2.86 4.01 -2.27
CA ARG A 103 2.13 5.28 -2.23
C ARG A 103 3.12 6.43 -2.24
N THR A 104 2.75 7.52 -2.90
CA THR A 104 3.53 8.75 -2.88
C THR A 104 2.60 9.96 -2.90
N THR A 105 3.16 11.16 -2.82
CA THR A 105 2.44 12.43 -2.92
C THR A 105 2.37 12.90 -4.38
N ARG A 106 1.48 13.84 -4.65
CA ARG A 106 1.38 14.47 -5.96
C ARG A 106 2.63 15.28 -6.27
N GLU A 107 3.22 15.92 -5.28
CA GLU A 107 4.47 16.65 -5.39
C GLU A 107 5.63 15.75 -5.86
N MET A 108 5.75 14.55 -5.30
CA MET A 108 6.77 13.59 -5.72
C MET A 108 6.57 13.12 -7.17
N VAL A 109 5.31 12.97 -7.61
CA VAL A 109 5.00 12.66 -9.02
C VAL A 109 5.41 13.81 -9.95
N GLU A 110 5.15 15.06 -9.55
CA GLU A 110 5.57 16.27 -10.29
C GLU A 110 7.10 16.40 -10.36
N ARG A 111 7.82 15.79 -9.43
CA ARG A 111 9.29 15.68 -9.41
C ARG A 111 9.83 14.45 -10.16
N GLY A 112 9.01 13.75 -10.94
CA GLY A 112 9.40 12.64 -11.81
C GLY A 112 9.12 11.24 -11.26
N VAL A 113 8.69 11.07 -9.99
CA VAL A 113 8.43 9.75 -9.41
C VAL A 113 7.26 9.05 -10.09
N ASN A 114 7.51 7.85 -10.59
CA ASN A 114 6.51 6.95 -11.16
C ASN A 114 6.57 5.58 -10.47
N LEU A 115 5.74 5.42 -9.44
CA LEU A 115 5.68 4.15 -8.68
C LEU A 115 5.22 2.97 -9.54
N GLY A 116 4.35 3.21 -10.53
CA GLY A 116 3.89 2.16 -11.44
C GLY A 116 5.06 1.50 -12.14
N ARG A 117 5.96 2.29 -12.72
CA ARG A 117 7.20 1.82 -13.37
C ARG A 117 8.16 1.22 -12.36
N ALA A 118 8.48 1.95 -11.29
CA ALA A 118 9.45 1.49 -10.29
C ALA A 118 9.09 0.11 -9.73
N LEU A 119 7.81 -0.10 -9.35
CA LEU A 119 7.38 -1.40 -8.80
C LEU A 119 7.27 -2.49 -9.87
N GLN A 120 6.88 -2.15 -11.10
CA GLN A 120 6.80 -3.10 -12.22
C GLN A 120 8.18 -3.63 -12.58
N ASP A 121 9.11 -2.72 -12.85
CA ASP A 121 10.46 -3.09 -13.30
C ASP A 121 11.22 -3.82 -12.20
N SER A 122 11.14 -3.34 -10.95
CA SER A 122 11.77 -4.02 -9.82
C SER A 122 11.19 -5.41 -9.58
N SER A 123 9.87 -5.59 -9.65
CA SER A 123 9.26 -6.91 -9.40
C SER A 123 9.60 -7.93 -10.49
N ASN A 124 9.72 -7.51 -11.75
CA ASN A 124 10.09 -8.38 -12.86
C ASN A 124 11.49 -8.99 -12.68
N ASN A 125 12.44 -8.26 -12.06
CA ASN A 125 13.79 -8.78 -11.78
C ASN A 125 13.80 -9.96 -10.80
N PHE A 126 12.75 -10.12 -9.99
CA PHE A 126 12.64 -11.17 -8.97
C PHE A 126 11.55 -12.20 -9.28
N GLY A 127 11.14 -12.32 -10.55
CA GLY A 127 10.11 -13.28 -10.96
C GLY A 127 8.74 -12.98 -10.41
N GLY A 128 8.53 -11.74 -9.96
CA GLY A 128 7.25 -11.23 -9.46
C GLY A 128 6.42 -10.52 -10.52
N SER A 129 5.44 -9.78 -10.10
CA SER A 129 4.62 -8.91 -10.95
C SER A 129 4.25 -7.63 -10.20
N GLY A 130 4.20 -6.52 -10.92
CA GLY A 130 3.86 -5.23 -10.34
C GLY A 130 3.30 -4.27 -11.38
N GLY A 131 2.90 -3.09 -10.91
CA GLY A 131 2.39 -2.02 -11.75
C GLY A 131 1.33 -1.18 -11.03
N GLY A 132 0.78 -0.22 -11.75
CA GLY A 132 -0.21 0.71 -11.23
C GLY A 132 -0.05 2.09 -11.84
N HIS A 133 -0.46 3.09 -11.08
CA HIS A 133 -0.30 4.48 -11.45
C HIS A 133 0.97 5.08 -10.83
N ASP A 134 1.35 6.24 -11.29
CA ASP A 134 2.48 7.03 -10.77
C ASP A 134 2.41 7.26 -9.24
N ILE A 135 1.24 7.63 -8.73
CA ILE A 135 0.99 7.95 -7.32
C ILE A 135 0.68 6.72 -6.45
N ALA A 136 0.22 5.61 -7.04
CA ALA A 136 -0.24 4.43 -6.32
C ALA A 136 -0.07 3.16 -7.14
N ALA A 137 0.77 2.27 -6.69
CA ALA A 137 1.10 1.03 -7.36
C ALA A 137 1.16 -0.15 -6.38
N GLY A 138 1.26 -1.36 -6.91
CA GLY A 138 1.41 -2.57 -6.15
C GLY A 138 2.30 -3.57 -6.85
N ALA A 139 2.85 -4.51 -6.08
CA ALA A 139 3.61 -5.62 -6.62
C ALA A 139 3.44 -6.86 -5.73
N MET A 140 3.87 -7.99 -6.26
CA MET A 140 4.00 -9.25 -5.55
C MET A 140 5.30 -9.92 -5.97
N ILE A 141 6.13 -10.31 -5.02
CA ILE A 141 7.41 -10.98 -5.23
C ILE A 141 7.57 -12.14 -4.25
N PRO A 142 8.44 -13.14 -4.50
CA PRO A 142 8.82 -14.10 -3.49
C PRO A 142 9.46 -13.42 -2.27
N TYR A 143 9.14 -13.91 -1.06
CA TYR A 143 9.57 -13.29 0.20
C TYR A 143 11.09 -13.18 0.35
N GLU A 144 11.82 -14.15 -0.16
CA GLU A 144 13.29 -14.21 -0.10
C GLU A 144 13.99 -13.01 -0.75
N PHE A 145 13.32 -12.34 -1.70
CA PHE A 145 13.87 -11.17 -2.39
C PHE A 145 13.45 -9.83 -1.78
N LYS A 146 12.84 -9.83 -0.58
CA LYS A 146 12.30 -8.61 0.07
C LYS A 146 13.33 -7.47 0.11
N ASP A 147 14.52 -7.74 0.61
CA ASP A 147 15.53 -6.70 0.83
C ASP A 147 16.16 -6.24 -0.50
N ASN A 148 16.46 -7.16 -1.40
CA ASN A 148 16.95 -6.84 -2.74
C ASN A 148 15.95 -6.00 -3.52
N PHE A 149 14.66 -6.32 -3.42
CA PHE A 149 13.59 -5.56 -4.05
C PHE A 149 13.52 -4.13 -3.50
N LEU A 150 13.57 -3.94 -2.17
CA LEU A 150 13.55 -2.61 -1.56
C LEU A 150 14.71 -1.75 -2.02
N HIS A 151 15.92 -2.31 -2.08
CA HIS A 151 17.09 -1.59 -2.59
C HIS A 151 16.93 -1.20 -4.06
N LEU A 152 16.43 -2.12 -4.90
CA LEU A 152 16.23 -1.80 -6.32
C LEU A 152 15.15 -0.73 -6.52
N VAL A 153 14.06 -0.75 -5.74
CA VAL A 153 13.04 0.32 -5.79
C VAL A 153 13.62 1.65 -5.34
N ASP A 154 14.47 1.66 -4.31
CA ASP A 154 15.16 2.85 -3.81
C ASP A 154 16.04 3.49 -4.90
N GLU A 155 16.88 2.69 -5.55
CA GLU A 155 17.72 3.10 -6.67
C GLU A 155 16.91 3.62 -7.87
N MET A 156 15.79 2.95 -8.20
CA MET A 156 14.93 3.38 -9.30
C MET A 156 14.23 4.70 -9.01
N VAL A 157 13.80 4.93 -7.77
CA VAL A 157 13.20 6.21 -7.36
C VAL A 157 14.26 7.32 -7.36
N GLU A 158 15.48 7.04 -6.89
CA GLU A 158 16.61 7.98 -6.95
C GLU A 158 16.92 8.37 -8.41
N TYR A 159 16.97 7.38 -9.30
CA TYR A 159 17.17 7.62 -10.73
C TYR A 159 16.09 8.51 -11.34
N GLN A 160 14.81 8.27 -11.01
CA GLN A 160 13.69 9.07 -11.47
C GLN A 160 13.78 10.53 -10.99
N LEU A 161 14.22 10.75 -9.75
CA LEU A 161 14.37 12.09 -9.17
C LEU A 161 15.55 12.89 -9.70
N THR A 162 16.56 12.22 -10.25
CA THR A 162 17.81 12.86 -10.70
C THR A 162 17.90 13.06 -12.21
N ASN A 163 17.03 12.40 -13.01
CA ASN A 163 17.15 12.38 -14.48
C ASN A 163 15.90 12.91 -15.21
N ASP A 164 15.07 13.72 -14.54
CA ASP A 164 13.97 14.49 -15.15
C ASP A 164 14.35 15.94 -15.44
#